data_2bd2bd78dad8166893492c8ef3bafd5e
#
_entry.id   2bd2bd78dad8166893492c8ef3bafd5e
#
_cell.length_a   1.000
_cell.length_b   1.000
_cell.length_c   1.000
_cell.angle_alpha   90.00
_cell.angle_beta   90.00
_cell.angle_gamma   90.00
#
_symmetry.space_group_name_H-M   'P 1'
#
loop_
_entity.id
_entity.type
_entity.pdbx_description
1 polymer ?
#
loop_
_entity_poly.entity_id
_entity_poly.type
_entity_poly.pdbx_seq_one_letter_code
_entity_poly.pdbx_strand_id
1 'polypeptide(L)'
;MAENVQKTNRRKEVGDVMENSSFFTYSDCVVLCNGAFPEHPIPLSMLKRARTIICCDGAIMNLLAFGMEPTMIVGDLDSINFAMREKYADRVFHNPDQETNDLTKAVKWAVANGIRNITILGATGLREDHTLGNISLLGEYISMLDSVQMVTDTGVFCAIAKPTTFHSCKGQQVSIFSLNPATTVSSENLKYPLPQHLASWWCGTLNESFSDSFTIKTNGTLIVYRKYV
;
A
#
# COMPACT_ATOMS: atom_id res chain seq x y z
N MET A 1 -5.40 -31.53 19.10
CA MET A 1 -5.31 -31.20 17.68
C MET A 1 -5.35 -29.69 17.41
N ALA A 2 -6.23 -28.91 18.01
CA ALA A 2 -6.34 -27.45 17.81
C ALA A 2 -5.09 -26.65 18.21
N GLU A 3 -4.44 -26.97 19.31
CA GLU A 3 -3.21 -26.30 19.77
C GLU A 3 -2.01 -26.50 18.84
N ASN A 4 -1.89 -27.68 18.20
CA ASN A 4 -0.81 -27.92 17.24
C ASN A 4 -1.03 -27.17 15.92
N VAL A 5 -2.28 -26.99 15.49
CA VAL A 5 -2.62 -26.20 14.30
C VAL A 5 -2.33 -24.71 14.53
N GLN A 6 -2.68 -24.18 15.72
CA GLN A 6 -2.36 -22.79 16.07
C GLN A 6 -0.85 -22.52 16.18
N LYS A 7 -0.07 -23.45 16.75
CA LYS A 7 1.40 -23.33 16.82
C LYS A 7 2.06 -23.42 15.45
N THR A 8 1.53 -24.25 14.55
CA THR A 8 2.04 -24.39 13.19
C THR A 8 1.72 -23.15 12.37
N ASN A 9 0.50 -22.59 12.48
CA ASN A 9 0.12 -21.34 11.81
C ASN A 9 0.96 -20.15 12.32
N ARG A 10 1.16 -20.01 13.63
CA ARG A 10 2.01 -18.95 14.19
C ARG A 10 3.47 -19.02 13.72
N ARG A 11 4.04 -20.23 13.59
CA ARG A 11 5.41 -20.39 13.05
C ARG A 11 5.50 -20.05 11.58
N LYS A 12 4.48 -20.37 10.78
CA LYS A 12 4.40 -19.99 9.38
C LYS A 12 4.25 -18.48 9.23
N GLU A 13 3.36 -17.84 10.00
CA GLU A 13 3.16 -16.39 10.01
C GLU A 13 4.46 -15.62 10.34
N VAL A 14 5.22 -16.08 11.34
CA VAL A 14 6.52 -15.47 11.72
C VAL A 14 7.56 -15.70 10.62
N GLY A 15 7.58 -16.88 9.99
CA GLY A 15 8.45 -17.18 8.85
C GLY A 15 8.20 -16.26 7.67
N ASP A 16 6.95 -16.15 7.22
CA ASP A 16 6.53 -15.31 6.09
C ASP A 16 6.88 -13.83 6.32
N VAL A 17 6.68 -13.32 7.55
CA VAL A 17 7.03 -11.93 7.90
C VAL A 17 8.54 -11.70 7.92
N MET A 18 9.34 -12.65 8.40
CA MET A 18 10.80 -12.53 8.44
C MET A 18 11.42 -12.63 7.04
N GLU A 19 10.95 -13.54 6.21
CA GLU A 19 11.45 -13.77 4.85
C GLU A 19 11.21 -12.58 3.93
N ASN A 20 10.07 -11.90 4.08
CA ASN A 20 9.70 -10.73 3.30
C ASN A 20 10.10 -9.37 3.94
N SER A 21 10.72 -9.37 5.12
CA SER A 21 10.99 -8.14 5.88
C SER A 21 11.89 -7.11 5.18
N SER A 22 12.71 -7.54 4.22
CA SER A 22 13.58 -6.67 3.42
C SER A 22 12.86 -6.02 2.22
N PHE A 23 11.63 -6.44 1.90
CA PHE A 23 10.91 -5.99 0.70
C PHE A 23 10.04 -4.76 0.94
N PHE A 24 9.82 -4.38 2.20
CA PHE A 24 9.00 -3.24 2.55
C PHE A 24 9.54 -2.51 3.79
N THR A 25 9.08 -1.29 3.99
CA THR A 25 9.45 -0.48 5.15
C THR A 25 8.27 -0.40 6.11
N TYR A 26 8.52 -0.64 7.40
CA TYR A 26 7.51 -0.37 8.42
C TYR A 26 7.37 1.14 8.62
N SER A 27 6.15 1.63 8.54
CA SER A 27 5.79 3.01 8.85
C SER A 27 5.02 3.07 10.17
N ASP A 28 5.24 4.10 10.95
CA ASP A 28 4.44 4.36 12.17
C ASP A 28 3.01 4.81 11.84
N CYS A 29 2.74 5.22 10.59
CA CYS A 29 1.42 5.63 10.14
C CYS A 29 0.85 4.66 9.10
N VAL A 30 -0.36 4.20 9.35
CA VAL A 30 -1.19 3.44 8.42
C VAL A 30 -2.41 4.27 8.02
N VAL A 31 -2.65 4.39 6.72
CA VAL A 31 -3.93 4.82 6.15
C VAL A 31 -4.71 3.56 5.77
N LEU A 32 -5.82 3.31 6.45
CA LEU A 32 -6.71 2.18 6.20
C LEU A 32 -7.89 2.64 5.34
N CYS A 33 -7.96 2.11 4.12
CA CYS A 33 -9.05 2.36 3.18
C CYS A 33 -10.21 1.36 3.38
N ASN A 34 -11.36 1.68 2.82
CA ASN A 34 -12.59 0.88 2.92
C ASN A 34 -12.72 -0.14 1.77
N GLY A 35 -11.62 -0.74 1.32
CA GLY A 35 -11.58 -1.89 0.42
C GLY A 35 -11.59 -3.22 1.20
N ALA A 36 -11.01 -4.28 0.64
CA ALA A 36 -10.88 -5.54 1.35
C ALA A 36 -9.96 -5.36 2.58
N PHE A 37 -10.47 -5.74 3.76
CA PHE A 37 -9.66 -5.69 4.98
C PHE A 37 -8.52 -6.71 4.87
N PRO A 38 -7.30 -6.37 5.31
CA PRO A 38 -6.16 -7.27 5.21
C PRO A 38 -6.38 -8.60 5.95
N GLU A 39 -5.96 -9.70 5.34
CA GLU A 39 -5.97 -11.06 5.93
C GLU A 39 -4.56 -11.65 6.05
N HIS A 40 -3.63 -11.25 5.17
CA HIS A 40 -2.26 -11.77 5.17
C HIS A 40 -1.46 -11.25 6.38
N PRO A 41 -0.58 -12.07 6.99
CA PRO A 41 0.21 -11.70 8.18
C PRO A 41 1.01 -10.41 8.03
N ILE A 42 1.54 -10.10 6.84
CA ILE A 42 2.38 -8.91 6.59
C ILE A 42 1.58 -7.61 6.78
N PRO A 43 0.50 -7.32 6.02
CA PRO A 43 -0.27 -6.09 6.24
C PRO A 43 -0.92 -6.06 7.63
N LEU A 44 -1.37 -7.19 8.19
CA LEU A 44 -1.87 -7.26 9.56
C LEU A 44 -0.80 -6.89 10.59
N SER A 45 0.45 -7.30 10.38
CA SER A 45 1.56 -6.93 11.28
C SER A 45 1.84 -5.42 11.22
N MET A 46 1.73 -4.80 10.04
CA MET A 46 1.89 -3.37 9.87
C MET A 46 0.76 -2.60 10.57
N LEU A 47 -0.49 -3.05 10.41
CA LEU A 47 -1.63 -2.45 11.10
C LEU A 47 -1.48 -2.51 12.62
N LYS A 48 -1.10 -3.68 13.17
CA LYS A 48 -0.92 -3.87 14.61
C LYS A 48 0.23 -3.07 15.22
N ARG A 49 1.25 -2.73 14.43
CA ARG A 49 2.44 -1.97 14.87
C ARG A 49 2.28 -0.47 14.69
N ALA A 50 1.30 -0.04 13.89
CA ALA A 50 1.08 1.38 13.62
C ALA A 50 0.78 2.15 14.90
N ARG A 51 1.44 3.29 15.08
CA ARG A 51 1.16 4.25 16.15
C ARG A 51 0.03 5.19 15.78
N THR A 52 -0.12 5.46 14.48
CA THR A 52 -1.17 6.32 13.92
C THR A 52 -1.94 5.51 12.90
N ILE A 53 -3.25 5.38 13.10
CA ILE A 53 -4.15 4.73 12.15
C ILE A 53 -5.18 5.76 11.70
N ILE A 54 -5.14 6.10 10.42
CA ILE A 54 -6.10 7.01 9.77
C ILE A 54 -7.06 6.16 8.97
N CYS A 55 -8.33 6.14 9.34
CA CYS A 55 -9.38 5.45 8.58
C CYS A 55 -9.98 6.38 7.53
N CYS A 56 -10.08 5.89 6.30
CA CYS A 56 -10.88 6.51 5.25
C CYS A 56 -12.35 6.15 5.48
N ASP A 57 -13.14 7.12 5.91
CA ASP A 57 -14.59 7.02 6.15
C ASP A 57 -14.99 5.66 6.77
N GLY A 58 -15.78 4.83 6.07
CA GLY A 58 -16.34 3.55 6.56
C GLY A 58 -15.32 2.48 6.96
N ALA A 59 -14.03 2.66 6.66
CA ALA A 59 -12.98 1.72 7.07
C ALA A 59 -12.90 1.50 8.59
N ILE A 60 -13.38 2.45 9.37
CA ILE A 60 -13.47 2.33 10.84
C ILE A 60 -14.23 1.09 11.28
N MET A 61 -15.29 0.69 10.55
CA MET A 61 -16.12 -0.46 10.93
C MET A 61 -15.32 -1.76 10.97
N ASN A 62 -14.48 -1.97 9.96
CA ASN A 62 -13.61 -3.13 9.87
C ASN A 62 -12.48 -3.07 10.91
N LEU A 63 -11.93 -1.88 11.18
CA LEU A 63 -10.92 -1.70 12.20
C LEU A 63 -11.44 -2.05 13.60
N LEU A 64 -12.65 -1.57 13.95
CA LEU A 64 -13.29 -1.88 15.23
C LEU A 64 -13.65 -3.36 15.35
N ALA A 65 -14.14 -3.99 14.28
CA ALA A 65 -14.39 -5.43 14.25
C ALA A 65 -13.10 -6.24 14.47
N PHE A 66 -11.97 -5.71 14.02
CA PHE A 66 -10.64 -6.29 14.28
C PHE A 66 -10.13 -6.06 15.70
N GLY A 67 -10.81 -5.22 16.50
CA GLY A 67 -10.49 -4.92 17.90
C GLY A 67 -9.47 -3.80 18.08
N MET A 68 -9.33 -2.91 17.10
CA MET A 68 -8.44 -1.73 17.16
C MET A 68 -9.24 -0.44 17.01
N GLU A 69 -8.66 0.67 17.47
CA GLU A 69 -9.26 2.00 17.45
C GLU A 69 -8.51 2.91 16.46
N PRO A 70 -9.21 3.81 15.73
CA PRO A 70 -8.54 4.78 14.87
C PRO A 70 -7.90 5.90 15.67
N THR A 71 -6.81 6.46 15.17
CA THR A 71 -6.29 7.76 15.62
C THR A 71 -7.11 8.90 15.02
N MET A 72 -7.50 8.76 13.75
CA MET A 72 -8.29 9.75 13.00
C MET A 72 -9.19 9.05 11.99
N ILE A 73 -10.34 9.63 11.72
CA ILE A 73 -11.28 9.25 10.67
C ILE A 73 -11.38 10.43 9.71
N VAL A 74 -11.12 10.19 8.43
CA VAL A 74 -11.08 11.25 7.40
C VAL A 74 -12.01 10.87 6.25
N GLY A 75 -12.88 11.76 5.85
CA GLY A 75 -13.81 11.56 4.73
C GLY A 75 -14.96 12.57 4.75
N ASP A 76 -15.96 12.35 3.90
CA ASP A 76 -17.23 13.09 3.94
C ASP A 76 -18.22 12.52 4.97
N LEU A 77 -17.89 11.37 5.55
CA LEU A 77 -18.58 10.69 6.64
C LEU A 77 -19.95 10.12 6.25
N ASP A 78 -20.24 9.96 4.99
CA ASP A 78 -21.54 9.46 4.53
C ASP A 78 -21.74 7.97 4.87
N SER A 79 -20.65 7.19 4.98
CA SER A 79 -20.65 5.77 5.35
C SER A 79 -20.70 5.53 6.88
N ILE A 80 -20.66 6.58 7.71
CA ILE A 80 -20.64 6.47 9.17
C ILE A 80 -21.96 6.99 9.76
N ASN A 81 -22.65 6.17 10.57
CA ASN A 81 -23.89 6.58 11.22
C ASN A 81 -23.65 7.64 12.32
N PHE A 82 -24.74 8.31 12.71
CA PHE A 82 -24.72 9.41 13.69
C PHE A 82 -24.09 9.00 15.04
N ALA A 83 -24.42 7.84 15.57
CA ALA A 83 -23.89 7.37 16.87
C ALA A 83 -22.36 7.18 16.83
N MET A 84 -21.81 6.71 15.69
CA MET A 84 -20.37 6.58 15.50
C MET A 84 -19.69 7.95 15.37
N ARG A 85 -20.31 8.90 14.65
CA ARG A 85 -19.78 10.27 14.55
C ARG A 85 -19.71 10.93 15.92
N GLU A 86 -20.74 10.75 16.74
CA GLU A 86 -20.78 11.25 18.12
C GLU A 86 -19.69 10.60 18.99
N LYS A 87 -19.59 9.25 18.93
CA LYS A 87 -18.61 8.51 19.72
C LYS A 87 -17.17 8.92 19.42
N TYR A 88 -16.86 9.24 18.18
CA TYR A 88 -15.52 9.61 17.70
C TYR A 88 -15.38 11.08 17.31
N ALA A 89 -16.23 11.97 17.85
CA ALA A 89 -16.28 13.38 17.45
C ALA A 89 -14.93 14.11 17.59
N ASP A 90 -14.10 13.70 18.55
CA ASP A 90 -12.74 14.22 18.78
C ASP A 90 -11.69 13.67 17.78
N ARG A 91 -12.04 12.64 17.01
CA ARG A 91 -11.16 11.94 16.04
C ARG A 91 -11.70 11.98 14.62
N VAL A 92 -12.63 12.87 14.33
CA VAL A 92 -13.22 13.02 13.00
C VAL A 92 -12.68 14.28 12.32
N PHE A 93 -12.17 14.13 11.11
CA PHE A 93 -11.86 15.21 10.20
C PHE A 93 -12.82 15.14 9.00
N HIS A 94 -13.92 15.90 9.11
CA HIS A 94 -14.89 16.02 8.03
C HIS A 94 -14.35 16.87 6.88
N ASN A 95 -14.22 16.27 5.70
CA ASN A 95 -13.85 16.96 4.47
C ASN A 95 -14.90 16.67 3.39
N PRO A 96 -15.82 17.62 3.09
CA PRO A 96 -16.90 17.44 2.13
C PRO A 96 -16.45 17.57 0.67
N ASP A 97 -15.15 17.77 0.40
CA ASP A 97 -14.62 17.85 -0.96
C ASP A 97 -14.99 16.60 -1.76
N GLN A 98 -15.59 16.78 -2.94
CA GLN A 98 -15.99 15.71 -3.86
C GLN A 98 -15.01 15.54 -5.05
N GLU A 99 -14.01 16.42 -5.17
CA GLU A 99 -13.01 16.36 -6.23
C GLU A 99 -11.91 15.33 -5.94
N THR A 100 -11.75 14.94 -4.66
CA THR A 100 -10.75 13.96 -4.23
C THR A 100 -11.40 12.82 -3.46
N ASN A 101 -10.86 11.61 -3.62
CA ASN A 101 -11.30 10.46 -2.84
C ASN A 101 -10.80 10.51 -1.39
N ASP A 102 -11.36 9.69 -0.50
CA ASP A 102 -11.02 9.69 0.93
C ASP A 102 -9.58 9.29 1.20
N LEU A 103 -8.97 8.43 0.37
CA LEU A 103 -7.55 8.11 0.46
C LEU A 103 -6.70 9.37 0.29
N THR A 104 -6.99 10.20 -0.70
CA THR A 104 -6.28 11.47 -0.93
C THR A 104 -6.52 12.46 0.20
N LYS A 105 -7.76 12.55 0.72
CA LYS A 105 -8.07 13.37 1.89
C LYS A 105 -7.25 12.94 3.11
N ALA A 106 -7.17 11.63 3.36
CA ALA A 106 -6.41 11.06 4.48
C ALA A 106 -4.89 11.32 4.35
N VAL A 107 -4.32 11.14 3.15
CA VAL A 107 -2.91 11.45 2.88
C VAL A 107 -2.63 12.95 3.07
N LYS A 108 -3.48 13.84 2.55
CA LYS A 108 -3.33 15.30 2.74
C LYS A 108 -3.42 15.69 4.22
N TRP A 109 -4.35 15.08 4.97
CA TRP A 109 -4.45 15.28 6.41
C TRP A 109 -3.15 14.85 7.12
N ALA A 110 -2.63 13.67 6.80
CA ALA A 110 -1.37 13.17 7.37
C ALA A 110 -0.20 14.13 7.10
N VAL A 111 -0.06 14.59 5.85
CA VAL A 111 0.99 15.55 5.45
C VAL A 111 0.87 16.86 6.20
N ALA A 112 -0.35 17.40 6.36
CA ALA A 112 -0.61 18.62 7.12
C ALA A 112 -0.27 18.49 8.61
N ASN A 113 -0.30 17.25 9.15
CA ASN A 113 0.09 16.93 10.53
C ASN A 113 1.55 16.46 10.66
N GLY A 114 2.39 16.70 9.64
CA GLY A 114 3.82 16.42 9.69
C GLY A 114 4.22 14.96 9.43
N ILE A 115 3.28 14.09 9.05
CA ILE A 115 3.54 12.70 8.73
C ILE A 115 4.09 12.61 7.31
N ARG A 116 5.25 11.97 7.13
CA ARG A 116 5.95 11.87 5.85
C ARG A 116 6.15 10.44 5.36
N ASN A 117 5.88 9.44 6.21
CA ASN A 117 6.03 8.01 5.87
C ASN A 117 4.70 7.32 6.12
N ILE A 118 4.11 6.75 5.08
CA ILE A 118 2.75 6.17 5.13
C ILE A 118 2.74 4.77 4.51
N THR A 119 2.08 3.85 5.18
CA THR A 119 1.64 2.57 4.61
C THR A 119 0.13 2.61 4.37
N ILE A 120 -0.30 2.35 3.14
CA ILE A 120 -1.71 2.28 2.75
C ILE A 120 -2.14 0.81 2.79
N LEU A 121 -3.24 0.52 3.49
CA LEU A 121 -3.86 -0.81 3.59
C LEU A 121 -5.33 -0.75 3.17
N GLY A 122 -5.90 -1.88 2.75
CA GLY A 122 -7.32 -1.97 2.42
C GLY A 122 -7.75 -1.10 1.22
N ALA A 123 -6.82 -0.76 0.31
CA ALA A 123 -7.11 0.11 -0.83
C ALA A 123 -7.51 -0.65 -2.11
N THR A 124 -7.57 -1.98 -2.04
CA THR A 124 -7.85 -2.90 -3.16
C THR A 124 -8.86 -3.97 -2.76
N GLY A 125 -9.25 -4.84 -3.69
CA GLY A 125 -9.92 -6.12 -3.41
C GLY A 125 -11.45 -6.09 -3.38
N LEU A 126 -12.11 -4.96 -3.65
CA LEU A 126 -13.57 -4.87 -3.81
C LEU A 126 -13.95 -4.37 -5.20
N ARG A 127 -13.96 -3.06 -5.43
CA ARG A 127 -14.25 -2.46 -6.73
C ARG A 127 -12.95 -2.26 -7.51
N GLU A 128 -12.90 -2.76 -8.74
CA GLU A 128 -11.73 -2.71 -9.61
C GLU A 128 -11.37 -1.27 -10.02
N ASP A 129 -12.36 -0.43 -10.28
CA ASP A 129 -12.17 0.98 -10.63
C ASP A 129 -11.51 1.76 -9.49
N HIS A 130 -11.96 1.54 -8.25
CA HIS A 130 -11.31 2.11 -7.06
C HIS A 130 -9.91 1.56 -6.87
N THR A 131 -9.70 0.26 -7.10
CA THR A 131 -8.38 -0.37 -7.04
C THR A 131 -7.39 0.29 -7.99
N LEU A 132 -7.78 0.47 -9.27
CA LEU A 132 -6.94 1.11 -10.28
C LEU A 132 -6.65 2.58 -9.94
N GLY A 133 -7.69 3.33 -9.52
CA GLY A 133 -7.55 4.71 -9.08
C GLY A 133 -6.58 4.84 -7.90
N ASN A 134 -6.77 4.04 -6.86
CA ASN A 134 -5.94 4.07 -5.66
C ASN A 134 -4.47 3.72 -5.95
N ILE A 135 -4.20 2.73 -6.81
CA ILE A 135 -2.83 2.39 -7.22
C ILE A 135 -2.18 3.55 -7.98
N SER A 136 -2.91 4.21 -8.88
CA SER A 136 -2.38 5.32 -9.67
C SER A 136 -1.98 6.52 -8.81
N LEU A 137 -2.73 6.80 -7.74
CA LEU A 137 -2.48 7.90 -6.81
C LEU A 137 -1.12 7.81 -6.08
N LEU A 138 -0.51 6.61 -5.99
CA LEU A 138 0.85 6.49 -5.45
C LEU A 138 1.84 7.38 -6.21
N GLY A 139 1.64 7.55 -7.52
CA GLY A 139 2.47 8.42 -8.36
C GLY A 139 2.38 9.90 -8.01
N GLU A 140 1.27 10.35 -7.44
CA GLU A 140 1.10 11.71 -6.94
C GLU A 140 1.69 11.87 -5.54
N TYR A 141 1.49 10.88 -4.68
CA TYR A 141 1.87 10.94 -3.28
C TYR A 141 3.38 10.99 -3.05
N ILE A 142 4.21 10.44 -3.95
CA ILE A 142 5.68 10.53 -3.87
C ILE A 142 6.20 11.98 -3.92
N SER A 143 5.41 12.94 -4.40
CA SER A 143 5.76 14.35 -4.37
C SER A 143 5.50 15.02 -3.02
N MET A 144 4.67 14.42 -2.17
CA MET A 144 4.22 14.94 -0.89
C MET A 144 4.84 14.22 0.32
N LEU A 145 5.34 13.01 0.11
CA LEU A 145 5.79 12.09 1.15
C LEU A 145 7.25 11.66 0.91
N ASP A 146 7.98 11.40 1.99
CA ASP A 146 9.32 10.83 1.92
C ASP A 146 9.27 9.34 1.55
N SER A 147 8.21 8.65 2.00
CA SER A 147 7.95 7.25 1.68
C SER A 147 6.46 6.94 1.68
N VAL A 148 6.00 6.28 0.63
CA VAL A 148 4.65 5.73 0.53
C VAL A 148 4.66 4.36 -0.13
N GLN A 149 3.94 3.44 0.46
CA GLN A 149 3.70 2.10 -0.10
C GLN A 149 2.25 1.69 0.11
N MET A 150 1.72 0.91 -0.80
CA MET A 150 0.42 0.26 -0.65
C MET A 150 0.66 -1.24 -0.52
N VAL A 151 0.26 -1.79 0.62
CA VAL A 151 0.51 -3.19 0.98
C VAL A 151 -0.80 -3.95 0.92
N THR A 152 -0.80 -5.04 0.17
CA THR A 152 -1.96 -5.91 -0.07
C THR A 152 -1.70 -7.30 0.50
N ASP A 153 -2.64 -8.21 0.36
CA ASP A 153 -2.45 -9.60 0.79
C ASP A 153 -1.54 -10.41 -0.16
N THR A 154 -1.14 -9.84 -1.28
CA THR A 154 -0.33 -10.55 -2.28
C THR A 154 1.04 -9.92 -2.53
N GLY A 155 1.27 -8.68 -2.10
CA GLY A 155 2.52 -7.97 -2.35
C GLY A 155 2.44 -6.47 -2.04
N VAL A 156 3.41 -5.74 -2.53
CA VAL A 156 3.62 -4.32 -2.23
C VAL A 156 3.71 -3.51 -3.51
N PHE A 157 2.90 -2.47 -3.62
CA PHE A 157 3.04 -1.41 -4.62
C PHE A 157 3.82 -0.24 -4.03
N CYS A 158 4.75 0.32 -4.79
CA CYS A 158 5.38 1.60 -4.50
C CYS A 158 5.57 2.39 -5.80
N ALA A 159 5.66 3.71 -5.69
CA ALA A 159 6.00 4.57 -6.82
C ALA A 159 7.46 4.99 -6.75
N ILE A 160 8.09 5.16 -7.91
CA ILE A 160 9.43 5.72 -8.05
C ILE A 160 9.44 6.78 -9.16
N ALA A 161 10.29 7.80 -9.02
CA ALA A 161 10.49 8.84 -10.05
C ALA A 161 11.98 9.05 -10.38
N LYS A 162 12.85 8.19 -9.87
CA LYS A 162 14.31 8.22 -10.07
C LYS A 162 14.87 6.80 -10.08
N PRO A 163 16.11 6.59 -10.53
CA PRO A 163 16.76 5.28 -10.43
C PRO A 163 16.68 4.73 -9.02
N THR A 164 16.17 3.52 -8.88
CA THR A 164 15.90 2.89 -7.57
C THR A 164 16.33 1.42 -7.61
N THR A 165 17.07 1.01 -6.60
CA THR A 165 17.43 -0.40 -6.36
C THR A 165 16.53 -0.98 -5.28
N PHE A 166 15.96 -2.13 -5.54
CA PHE A 166 15.10 -2.89 -4.65
C PHE A 166 15.82 -4.11 -4.10
N HIS A 167 15.72 -4.34 -2.80
CA HIS A 167 16.01 -5.65 -2.25
C HIS A 167 15.00 -6.66 -2.79
N SER A 168 15.47 -7.85 -3.12
CA SER A 168 14.69 -8.90 -3.76
C SER A 168 15.27 -10.26 -3.38
N CYS A 169 14.74 -11.31 -3.99
CA CYS A 169 15.37 -12.62 -4.05
C CYS A 169 15.12 -13.22 -5.44
N LYS A 170 15.90 -14.22 -5.77
CA LYS A 170 15.73 -14.95 -7.03
C LYS A 170 14.33 -15.56 -7.09
N GLY A 171 13.61 -15.29 -8.19
CA GLY A 171 12.26 -15.80 -8.42
C GLY A 171 11.15 -14.85 -7.95
N GLN A 172 11.46 -13.75 -7.24
CA GLN A 172 10.45 -12.78 -6.86
C GLN A 172 9.77 -12.19 -8.09
N GLN A 173 8.44 -12.30 -8.18
CA GLN A 173 7.68 -11.71 -9.27
C GLN A 173 7.57 -10.20 -9.10
N VAL A 174 7.80 -9.49 -10.21
CA VAL A 174 7.81 -8.03 -10.28
C VAL A 174 6.95 -7.58 -11.45
N SER A 175 6.15 -6.54 -11.25
CA SER A 175 5.43 -5.86 -12.33
C SER A 175 5.70 -4.36 -12.27
N ILE A 176 5.83 -3.73 -13.43
CA ILE A 176 6.18 -2.32 -13.55
C ILE A 176 5.17 -1.66 -14.47
N PHE A 177 4.60 -0.55 -14.02
CA PHE A 177 3.58 0.19 -14.74
C PHE A 177 4.04 1.62 -14.94
N SER A 178 3.94 2.13 -16.16
CA SER A 178 4.20 3.54 -16.44
C SER A 178 2.90 4.33 -16.40
N LEU A 179 2.91 5.44 -15.69
CA LEU A 179 1.79 6.40 -15.67
C LEU A 179 1.83 7.35 -16.88
N ASN A 180 2.98 7.43 -17.56
CA ASN A 180 3.15 8.20 -18.77
C ASN A 180 3.90 7.37 -19.81
N PRO A 181 3.32 7.05 -20.99
CA PRO A 181 3.97 6.22 -22.01
C PRO A 181 5.26 6.82 -22.59
N ALA A 182 5.51 8.12 -22.43
CA ALA A 182 6.76 8.76 -22.83
C ALA A 182 7.92 8.52 -21.83
N THR A 183 7.63 7.96 -20.65
CA THR A 183 8.65 7.63 -19.66
C THR A 183 9.60 6.57 -20.20
N THR A 184 10.91 6.83 -20.12
CA THR A 184 11.93 5.83 -20.44
C THR A 184 12.19 4.96 -19.22
N VAL A 185 12.39 3.68 -19.48
CA VAL A 185 12.68 2.69 -18.43
C VAL A 185 13.77 1.71 -18.90
N SER A 186 14.59 1.29 -17.96
CA SER A 186 15.48 0.14 -18.12
C SER A 186 15.66 -0.56 -16.78
N SER A 187 16.11 -1.81 -16.82
CA SER A 187 16.29 -2.61 -15.61
C SER A 187 17.61 -3.36 -15.61
N GLU A 188 18.10 -3.63 -14.41
CA GLU A 188 19.21 -4.57 -14.15
C GLU A 188 18.70 -5.68 -13.23
N ASN A 189 19.15 -6.91 -13.44
CA ASN A 189 18.80 -8.10 -12.67
C ASN A 189 17.32 -8.52 -12.74
N LEU A 190 16.60 -8.14 -13.79
CA LEU A 190 15.31 -8.73 -14.14
C LEU A 190 15.47 -9.74 -15.28
N LYS A 191 14.68 -10.81 -15.24
CA LYS A 191 14.72 -11.94 -16.18
C LYS A 191 14.38 -11.53 -17.60
N TYR A 192 13.40 -10.65 -17.75
CA TYR A 192 12.97 -10.14 -19.04
C TYR A 192 13.41 -8.68 -19.17
N PRO A 193 14.25 -8.34 -20.17
CA PRO A 193 14.62 -6.97 -20.43
C PRO A 193 13.38 -6.11 -20.68
N LEU A 194 13.33 -4.93 -20.06
CA LEU A 194 12.25 -4.00 -20.29
C LEU A 194 12.46 -3.29 -21.64
N PRO A 195 11.39 -3.03 -22.42
CA PRO A 195 11.47 -2.15 -23.56
C PRO A 195 11.75 -0.72 -23.07
N GLN A 196 12.34 0.12 -23.94
CA GLN A 196 12.70 1.49 -23.57
C GLN A 196 11.47 2.31 -23.06
N HIS A 197 10.29 1.99 -23.55
CA HIS A 197 9.03 2.60 -23.14
C HIS A 197 7.99 1.51 -22.85
N LEU A 198 7.25 1.65 -21.76
CA LEU A 198 6.10 0.81 -21.47
C LEU A 198 4.85 1.42 -22.12
N ALA A 199 4.62 1.10 -23.37
CA ALA A 199 3.52 1.65 -24.16
C ALA A 199 2.12 1.29 -23.63
N SER A 200 2.03 0.18 -22.86
CA SER A 200 0.80 -0.31 -22.24
C SER A 200 1.12 -0.91 -20.88
N TRP A 201 0.16 -0.91 -19.99
CA TRP A 201 0.35 -1.40 -18.61
C TRP A 201 0.80 -2.86 -18.54
N TRP A 202 0.29 -3.72 -19.41
CA TRP A 202 0.67 -5.14 -19.44
C TRP A 202 2.13 -5.38 -19.85
N CYS A 203 2.78 -4.46 -20.58
CA CYS A 203 4.13 -4.64 -21.11
C CYS A 203 5.21 -4.82 -20.04
N GLY A 204 4.98 -4.31 -18.82
CA GLY A 204 5.90 -4.43 -17.69
C GLY A 204 5.48 -5.45 -16.65
N THR A 205 4.44 -6.25 -16.92
CA THR A 205 3.95 -7.26 -15.97
C THR A 205 4.70 -8.59 -16.08
N LEU A 206 4.56 -9.44 -15.04
CA LEU A 206 5.06 -10.81 -15.00
C LEU A 206 6.57 -10.95 -15.22
N ASN A 207 7.34 -9.96 -14.79
CA ASN A 207 8.78 -10.07 -14.71
C ASN A 207 9.22 -10.79 -13.43
N GLU A 208 10.50 -11.11 -13.33
CA GLU A 208 11.06 -11.89 -12.23
C GLU A 208 12.47 -11.39 -11.91
N SER A 209 12.82 -11.26 -10.63
CA SER A 209 14.19 -10.97 -10.23
C SER A 209 15.06 -12.21 -10.32
N PHE A 210 16.29 -12.08 -10.82
CA PHE A 210 17.23 -13.19 -10.78
C PHE A 210 18.24 -13.11 -9.64
N SER A 211 18.21 -12.08 -8.79
CA SER A 211 19.23 -11.79 -7.79
C SER A 211 18.58 -11.29 -6.51
N ASP A 212 19.39 -11.08 -5.48
CA ASP A 212 18.97 -10.50 -4.19
C ASP A 212 18.66 -8.99 -4.28
N SER A 213 18.82 -8.42 -5.48
CA SER A 213 18.40 -7.06 -5.78
C SER A 213 18.18 -6.88 -7.28
N PHE A 214 17.33 -5.92 -7.64
CA PHE A 214 17.19 -5.43 -9.00
C PHE A 214 17.10 -3.90 -9.01
N THR A 215 17.50 -3.28 -10.11
CA THR A 215 17.48 -1.83 -10.28
C THR A 215 16.56 -1.46 -11.42
N ILE A 216 15.70 -0.47 -11.20
CA ILE A 216 14.91 0.19 -12.24
C ILE A 216 15.47 1.60 -12.42
N LYS A 217 15.84 1.94 -13.66
CA LYS A 217 16.24 3.29 -14.06
C LYS A 217 15.09 3.93 -14.84
N THR A 218 14.72 5.15 -14.48
CA THR A 218 13.61 5.88 -15.11
C THR A 218 13.88 7.37 -15.09
N ASN A 219 13.26 8.09 -16.03
CA ASN A 219 13.20 9.55 -16.06
C ASN A 219 11.82 10.11 -15.74
N GLY A 220 10.88 9.24 -15.31
CA GLY A 220 9.52 9.64 -14.94
C GLY A 220 8.93 8.70 -13.90
N THR A 221 7.67 8.89 -13.57
CA THR A 221 6.99 8.13 -12.52
C THR A 221 6.56 6.75 -12.99
N LEU A 222 6.98 5.73 -12.25
CA LEU A 222 6.60 4.34 -12.42
C LEU A 222 5.97 3.80 -11.13
N ILE A 223 5.01 2.88 -11.26
CA ILE A 223 4.52 2.04 -10.16
C ILE A 223 5.21 0.68 -10.27
N VAL A 224 5.79 0.22 -9.18
CA VAL A 224 6.46 -1.08 -9.08
C VAL A 224 5.69 -1.94 -8.09
N TYR A 225 5.24 -3.10 -8.54
CA TYR A 225 4.64 -4.13 -7.69
C TYR A 225 5.64 -5.26 -7.48
N ARG A 226 5.78 -5.73 -6.24
CA ARG A 226 6.59 -6.88 -5.86
C ARG A 226 5.73 -7.85 -5.07
N LYS A 227 5.58 -9.07 -5.59
CA LYS A 227 4.84 -10.13 -4.92
C LYS A 227 5.62 -10.63 -3.70
N TYR A 228 4.93 -11.08 -2.67
CA TYR A 228 5.53 -11.83 -1.57
C TYR A 228 6.16 -13.13 -2.08
N VAL A 229 7.17 -13.60 -1.37
CA VAL A 229 7.92 -14.83 -1.68
C VAL A 229 7.47 -15.97 -0.78
#